data_58fb8be620b30197261ce764d06f397e
#
_entry.id   58fb8be620b30197261ce764d06f397e
#
_cell.length_a   1.000
_cell.length_b   1.000
_cell.length_c   1.000
_cell.angle_alpha   90.00
_cell.angle_beta   90.00
_cell.angle_gamma   90.00
#
_symmetry.space_group_name_H-M   'P 1'
#
loop_
_entity.id
_entity.type
_entity.pdbx_description
1 polymer ?
#
loop_
_entity_poly.entity_id
_entity_poly.type
_entity_poly.pdbx_seq_one_letter_code
_entity_poly.pdbx_strand_id
1 'polypeptide(L)'
;PEIIDADIIKILITTTIKYNPSLTTLTAGELATLTRNTINQFDTDELNGFDAIFRHSNLLRVIDAADPSILSNTTNIRLKKKLKPTVSLNPKGYTVSMGNALFNPHAGHNADAGGVISTTGFKIGGDSVNTHYFDDDGKGNLRRYYLSGSTRIYKDSAAGIVNYSTGLITINAFILTSTVNADTSIDFTVIPSGNDVVAERGNLIDISMDDVKVTGEVDTIASGESSAGVGYTSTSTSSY
;
A
#
# COMPACT_ATOMS: atom_id res chain seq x y z
N PRO A 1 15.41 -23.41 21.63
CA PRO A 1 14.88 -22.99 20.36
C PRO A 1 14.80 -21.48 20.36
N GLU A 2 15.47 -20.86 19.39
CA GLU A 2 15.39 -19.44 19.16
C GLU A 2 14.02 -19.18 18.50
N ILE A 3 13.16 -18.40 19.13
CA ILE A 3 11.91 -17.98 18.52
C ILE A 3 12.32 -16.89 17.52
N ILE A 4 12.44 -17.27 16.25
CA ILE A 4 12.63 -16.32 15.15
C ILE A 4 11.29 -15.60 14.99
N ASP A 5 11.32 -14.28 15.13
CA ASP A 5 10.17 -13.43 14.84
C ASP A 5 9.70 -13.71 13.40
N ALA A 6 8.44 -14.10 13.22
CA ALA A 6 7.90 -14.39 11.90
C ALA A 6 8.05 -13.15 11.02
N ASP A 7 8.51 -13.35 9.79
CA ASP A 7 8.63 -12.28 8.81
C ASP A 7 7.22 -11.95 8.30
N ILE A 8 6.74 -10.74 8.57
CA ILE A 8 5.36 -10.33 8.32
C ILE A 8 5.33 -9.35 7.14
N ILE A 9 4.49 -9.66 6.16
CA ILE A 9 4.11 -8.75 5.09
C ILE A 9 2.76 -8.14 5.46
N LYS A 10 2.74 -6.82 5.61
CA LYS A 10 1.51 -6.08 5.92
C LYS A 10 0.86 -5.55 4.66
N ILE A 11 -0.44 -5.75 4.53
CA ILE A 11 -1.27 -5.19 3.47
C ILE A 11 -1.82 -3.85 3.94
N LEU A 12 -1.58 -2.80 3.17
CA LEU A 12 -2.15 -1.48 3.35
C LEU A 12 -3.34 -1.34 2.41
N ILE A 13 -4.48 -0.92 2.93
CA ILE A 13 -5.72 -0.81 2.17
C ILE A 13 -6.17 0.65 2.14
N THR A 14 -6.46 1.13 0.93
CA THR A 14 -7.16 2.39 0.73
C THR A 14 -8.41 2.10 -0.10
N THR A 15 -9.57 2.34 0.47
CA THR A 15 -10.85 2.08 -0.18
C THR A 15 -11.77 3.29 -0.13
N THR A 16 -12.47 3.52 -1.23
CA THR A 16 -13.59 4.47 -1.32
C THR A 16 -14.85 3.67 -1.57
N ILE A 17 -15.80 3.74 -0.65
CA ILE A 17 -17.13 3.13 -0.78
C ILE A 17 -18.10 4.16 -1.34
N LYS A 18 -18.93 3.76 -2.30
CA LYS A 18 -20.04 4.57 -2.81
C LYS A 18 -21.35 4.02 -2.26
N TYR A 19 -22.15 4.89 -1.65
CA TYR A 19 -23.38 4.49 -0.99
C TYR A 19 -24.58 5.33 -1.40
N ASN A 20 -25.78 4.73 -1.27
CA ASN A 20 -27.04 5.44 -1.48
C ASN A 20 -27.61 5.94 -0.14
N PRO A 21 -27.68 7.26 0.08
CA PRO A 21 -28.17 7.82 1.34
C PRO A 21 -29.67 7.55 1.60
N SER A 22 -30.43 7.15 0.58
CA SER A 22 -31.84 6.79 0.75
C SER A 22 -32.04 5.40 1.35
N LEU A 23 -31.01 4.57 1.40
CA LEU A 23 -31.05 3.19 1.91
C LEU A 23 -30.46 3.05 3.32
N THR A 24 -29.97 4.13 3.90
CA THR A 24 -29.34 4.10 5.23
C THR A 24 -29.61 5.39 5.99
N THR A 25 -29.58 5.30 7.31
CA THR A 25 -29.53 6.46 8.22
C THR A 25 -28.13 6.78 8.69
N LEU A 26 -27.15 5.94 8.30
CA LEU A 26 -25.75 6.11 8.69
C LEU A 26 -25.09 7.23 7.86
N THR A 27 -24.23 7.97 8.50
CA THR A 27 -23.38 8.96 7.85
C THR A 27 -22.23 8.28 7.10
N ALA A 28 -21.59 8.99 6.17
CA ALA A 28 -20.40 8.51 5.47
C ALA A 28 -19.29 8.04 6.44
N GLY A 29 -19.11 8.74 7.57
CA GLY A 29 -18.12 8.39 8.60
C GLY A 29 -18.48 7.11 9.37
N GLU A 30 -19.75 6.90 9.66
CA GLU A 30 -20.23 5.66 10.30
C GLU A 30 -20.11 4.47 9.37
N LEU A 31 -20.47 4.62 8.08
CA LEU A 31 -20.26 3.59 7.07
C LEU A 31 -18.76 3.28 6.87
N ALA A 32 -17.90 4.29 6.87
CA ALA A 32 -16.45 4.09 6.81
C ALA A 32 -15.93 3.32 8.03
N THR A 33 -16.45 3.60 9.23
CA THR A 33 -16.10 2.87 10.46
C THR A 33 -16.58 1.43 10.41
N LEU A 34 -17.82 1.20 9.96
CA LEU A 34 -18.37 -0.13 9.78
C LEU A 34 -17.54 -0.95 8.79
N THR A 35 -17.23 -0.37 7.63
CA THR A 35 -16.36 -0.99 6.62
C THR A 35 -14.98 -1.33 7.19
N ARG A 36 -14.38 -0.44 7.98
CA ARG A 36 -13.09 -0.70 8.64
C ARG A 36 -13.18 -1.89 9.60
N ASN A 37 -14.25 -2.00 10.38
CA ASN A 37 -14.48 -3.13 11.28
C ASN A 37 -14.66 -4.44 10.48
N THR A 38 -15.34 -4.38 9.34
CA THR A 38 -15.51 -5.51 8.43
C THR A 38 -14.18 -5.98 7.84
N ILE A 39 -13.29 -5.04 7.48
CA ILE A 39 -11.91 -5.36 7.03
C ILE A 39 -11.12 -6.02 8.15
N ASN A 40 -11.23 -5.55 9.40
CA ASN A 40 -10.57 -6.16 10.55
C ASN A 40 -11.07 -7.59 10.82
N GLN A 41 -12.37 -7.83 10.66
CA GLN A 41 -12.93 -9.17 10.78
C GLN A 41 -12.43 -10.10 9.67
N PHE A 42 -12.36 -9.60 8.42
CA PHE A 42 -11.80 -10.33 7.29
C PHE A 42 -10.34 -10.74 7.54
N ASP A 43 -9.52 -9.85 8.09
CA ASP A 43 -8.13 -10.15 8.46
C ASP A 43 -8.06 -11.31 9.46
N THR A 44 -8.89 -11.24 10.51
CA THR A 44 -8.95 -12.29 11.54
C THR A 44 -9.41 -13.64 11.00
N ASP A 45 -10.39 -13.64 10.10
CA ASP A 45 -11.02 -14.85 9.60
C ASP A 45 -10.23 -15.54 8.49
N GLU A 46 -9.60 -14.75 7.59
CA GLU A 46 -9.01 -15.26 6.35
C GLU A 46 -7.46 -15.27 6.37
N LEU A 47 -6.83 -14.40 7.17
CA LEU A 47 -5.37 -14.22 7.13
C LEU A 47 -4.65 -14.70 8.40
N ASN A 48 -5.39 -15.15 9.40
CA ASN A 48 -4.84 -15.61 10.67
C ASN A 48 -4.21 -17.03 10.56
N GLY A 49 -3.14 -17.17 9.78
CA GLY A 49 -2.44 -18.43 9.64
C GLY A 49 -1.22 -18.37 8.73
N PHE A 50 -0.37 -19.40 8.83
CA PHE A 50 0.72 -19.59 7.88
C PHE A 50 0.14 -20.02 6.53
N ASP A 51 0.83 -19.62 5.44
CA ASP A 51 0.43 -19.90 4.06
C ASP A 51 -0.93 -19.28 3.65
N ALA A 52 -1.39 -18.25 4.37
CA ALA A 52 -2.59 -17.53 4.02
C ALA A 52 -2.45 -16.88 2.63
N ILE A 53 -3.57 -16.83 1.90
CA ILE A 53 -3.65 -16.17 0.59
C ILE A 53 -4.66 -15.04 0.69
N PHE A 54 -4.18 -13.82 0.53
CA PHE A 54 -5.07 -12.68 0.41
C PHE A 54 -5.67 -12.64 -1.00
N ARG A 55 -6.99 -12.77 -1.09
CA ARG A 55 -7.76 -12.65 -2.32
C ARG A 55 -8.48 -11.30 -2.35
N HIS A 56 -8.04 -10.43 -3.24
CA HIS A 56 -8.60 -9.08 -3.38
C HIS A 56 -10.11 -9.10 -3.66
N SER A 57 -10.56 -10.00 -4.52
CA SER A 57 -11.99 -10.13 -4.85
C SER A 57 -12.85 -10.54 -3.63
N ASN A 58 -12.31 -11.33 -2.71
CA ASN A 58 -13.00 -11.67 -1.46
C ASN A 58 -13.14 -10.43 -0.57
N LEU A 59 -12.09 -9.64 -0.46
CA LEU A 59 -12.13 -8.39 0.30
C LEU A 59 -13.19 -7.44 -0.28
N LEU A 60 -13.20 -7.23 -1.61
CA LEU A 60 -14.20 -6.36 -2.26
C LEU A 60 -15.62 -6.81 -1.93
N ARG A 61 -15.90 -8.11 -2.04
CA ARG A 61 -17.21 -8.68 -1.73
C ARG A 61 -17.62 -8.45 -0.27
N VAL A 62 -16.67 -8.57 0.65
CA VAL A 62 -16.92 -8.37 2.09
C VAL A 62 -17.19 -6.88 2.38
N ILE A 63 -16.47 -5.97 1.73
CA ILE A 63 -16.70 -4.53 1.83
C ILE A 63 -18.08 -4.15 1.29
N ASP A 64 -18.47 -4.65 0.10
CA ASP A 64 -19.78 -4.38 -0.48
C ASP A 64 -20.93 -4.93 0.38
N ALA A 65 -20.70 -6.00 1.09
CA ALA A 65 -21.67 -6.63 1.98
C ALA A 65 -21.73 -6.00 3.39
N ALA A 66 -20.88 -5.02 3.71
CA ALA A 66 -20.81 -4.43 5.04
C ALA A 66 -22.12 -3.68 5.42
N ASP A 67 -22.78 -3.05 4.44
CA ASP A 67 -24.08 -2.42 4.62
C ASP A 67 -24.86 -2.46 3.29
N PRO A 68 -26.20 -2.70 3.31
CA PRO A 68 -27.04 -2.74 2.10
C PRO A 68 -27.05 -1.43 1.28
N SER A 69 -26.67 -0.32 1.87
CA SER A 69 -26.56 0.97 1.18
C SER A 69 -25.30 1.11 0.35
N ILE A 70 -24.27 0.30 0.60
CA ILE A 70 -23.02 0.31 -0.17
C ILE A 70 -23.29 -0.35 -1.52
N LEU A 71 -23.08 0.43 -2.58
CA LEU A 71 -23.37 -0.02 -3.96
C LEU A 71 -22.11 -0.49 -4.69
N SER A 72 -20.96 0.07 -4.34
CA SER A 72 -19.68 -0.31 -4.92
C SER A 72 -18.52 0.18 -4.06
N ASN A 73 -17.35 -0.40 -4.27
CA ASN A 73 -16.11 0.10 -3.70
C ASN A 73 -14.99 0.16 -4.74
N THR A 74 -14.03 1.05 -4.51
CA THR A 74 -12.77 1.12 -5.23
C THR A 74 -11.65 0.94 -4.23
N THR A 75 -11.01 -0.22 -4.26
CA THR A 75 -10.02 -0.61 -3.26
C THR A 75 -8.66 -0.82 -3.90
N ASN A 76 -7.66 -0.12 -3.38
CA ASN A 76 -6.26 -0.25 -3.76
C ASN A 76 -5.48 -0.83 -2.60
N ILE A 77 -4.50 -1.70 -2.92
CA ILE A 77 -3.62 -2.28 -1.93
C ILE A 77 -2.16 -1.89 -2.18
N ARG A 78 -1.39 -1.87 -1.12
CA ARG A 78 0.07 -1.83 -1.13
C ARG A 78 0.59 -2.86 -0.15
N LEU A 79 1.84 -3.28 -0.34
CA LEU A 79 2.53 -4.16 0.60
C LEU A 79 3.54 -3.35 1.40
N LYS A 80 3.62 -3.61 2.70
CA LYS A 80 4.60 -3.02 3.60
C LYS A 80 5.39 -4.11 4.29
N LYS A 81 6.70 -4.00 4.25
CA LYS A 81 7.61 -4.86 4.99
C LYS A 81 8.62 -4.04 5.77
N LYS A 82 8.88 -4.48 6.97
CA LYS A 82 9.75 -3.80 7.91
C LYS A 82 11.14 -4.39 7.83
N LEU A 83 12.14 -3.57 7.52
CA LEU A 83 13.54 -3.91 7.65
C LEU A 83 14.03 -3.38 9.00
N LYS A 84 14.65 -4.23 9.83
CA LYS A 84 15.31 -3.86 11.08
C LYS A 84 16.82 -3.81 10.86
N PRO A 85 17.38 -2.71 10.34
CA PRO A 85 18.80 -2.61 10.07
C PRO A 85 19.58 -2.38 11.38
N THR A 86 20.85 -2.77 11.38
CA THR A 86 21.73 -2.49 12.50
C THR A 86 22.36 -1.11 12.33
N VAL A 87 22.21 -0.23 13.31
CA VAL A 87 22.99 1.01 13.40
C VAL A 87 24.46 0.63 13.64
N SER A 88 25.36 1.04 12.77
CA SER A 88 26.75 0.62 12.78
C SER A 88 27.65 1.66 12.12
N LEU A 89 28.87 1.78 12.58
CA LEU A 89 29.93 2.58 11.93
C LEU A 89 30.51 1.87 10.68
N ASN A 90 30.25 0.58 10.51
CA ASN A 90 30.69 -0.19 9.35
C ASN A 90 29.55 -0.29 8.33
N PRO A 91 29.84 -0.15 7.02
CA PRO A 91 28.84 -0.34 5.99
C PRO A 91 28.25 -1.75 6.02
N LYS A 92 26.92 -1.85 5.91
CA LYS A 92 26.20 -3.13 5.81
C LYS A 92 25.20 -3.07 4.66
N GLY A 93 25.13 -4.16 3.90
CA GLY A 93 24.10 -4.41 2.90
C GLY A 93 22.93 -5.18 3.50
N TYR A 94 21.78 -5.07 2.87
CA TYR A 94 20.53 -5.71 3.32
C TYR A 94 19.73 -6.25 2.14
N THR A 95 18.82 -7.15 2.44
CA THR A 95 17.89 -7.70 1.46
C THR A 95 16.49 -7.66 2.05
N VAL A 96 15.52 -7.24 1.24
CA VAL A 96 14.10 -7.24 1.59
C VAL A 96 13.35 -8.01 0.50
N SER A 97 12.71 -9.13 0.86
CA SER A 97 11.85 -9.87 -0.07
C SER A 97 10.39 -9.53 0.22
N MET A 98 9.66 -9.11 -0.81
CA MET A 98 8.22 -8.91 -0.73
C MET A 98 7.44 -10.19 -1.05
N GLY A 99 8.11 -11.25 -1.54
CA GLY A 99 7.49 -12.51 -1.93
C GLY A 99 6.45 -12.43 -3.04
N ASN A 100 6.22 -11.24 -3.55
CA ASN A 100 5.24 -10.97 -4.59
C ASN A 100 5.84 -10.05 -5.64
N ALA A 101 5.51 -10.27 -6.91
CA ALA A 101 5.97 -9.41 -8.01
C ALA A 101 5.52 -7.96 -7.80
N LEU A 102 6.37 -7.00 -8.18
CA LEU A 102 6.09 -5.58 -8.08
C LEU A 102 5.59 -5.01 -9.40
N PHE A 103 4.75 -3.98 -9.32
CA PHE A 103 4.18 -3.32 -10.48
C PHE A 103 5.27 -2.62 -11.30
N ASN A 104 5.53 -3.12 -12.50
CA ASN A 104 6.43 -2.51 -13.47
C ASN A 104 6.03 -2.94 -14.88
N PRO A 105 5.02 -2.29 -15.51
CA PRO A 105 4.46 -2.72 -16.80
C PRO A 105 5.47 -2.62 -17.95
N HIS A 106 6.45 -1.73 -17.84
CA HIS A 106 7.56 -1.61 -18.78
C HIS A 106 8.77 -0.94 -18.13
N ALA A 107 9.95 -1.18 -18.66
CA ALA A 107 11.18 -0.60 -18.15
C ALA A 107 11.13 0.95 -18.16
N GLY A 108 11.44 1.55 -17.02
CA GLY A 108 11.44 3.00 -16.84
C GLY A 108 10.06 3.61 -16.55
N HIS A 109 9.00 2.80 -16.38
CA HIS A 109 7.66 3.29 -16.07
C HIS A 109 7.64 4.26 -14.87
N ASN A 110 8.47 4.01 -13.88
CA ASN A 110 8.50 4.75 -12.62
C ASN A 110 9.64 5.76 -12.52
N ALA A 111 10.38 6.01 -13.60
CA ALA A 111 11.60 6.80 -13.56
C ALA A 111 11.41 8.23 -13.03
N ASP A 112 10.28 8.86 -13.40
CA ASP A 112 10.03 10.28 -13.09
C ASP A 112 9.07 10.46 -11.90
N ALA A 113 8.21 9.49 -11.62
CA ALA A 113 7.16 9.60 -10.60
C ALA A 113 7.60 9.14 -9.19
N GLY A 114 8.86 8.69 -9.02
CA GLY A 114 9.37 8.23 -7.73
C GLY A 114 8.97 6.83 -7.36
N GLY A 115 8.73 5.99 -8.36
CA GLY A 115 8.80 4.55 -8.22
C GLY A 115 7.58 3.85 -7.62
N VAL A 116 7.69 2.53 -7.66
CA VAL A 116 6.79 1.58 -7.02
C VAL A 116 7.19 1.38 -5.56
N ILE A 117 8.44 1.71 -5.22
CA ILE A 117 9.01 1.56 -3.89
C ILE A 117 9.06 2.91 -3.20
N SER A 118 8.63 2.95 -1.96
CA SER A 118 8.82 4.08 -1.05
C SER A 118 9.24 3.56 0.32
N THR A 119 10.01 4.37 1.06
CA THR A 119 10.46 3.99 2.41
C THR A 119 10.20 5.08 3.43
N THR A 120 10.18 4.69 4.71
CA THR A 120 10.36 5.65 5.80
C THR A 120 11.79 6.17 5.80
N GLY A 121 11.98 7.35 6.41
CA GLY A 121 13.23 8.06 6.39
C GLY A 121 14.30 7.46 7.31
N PHE A 122 15.56 7.67 6.93
CA PHE A 122 16.73 7.26 7.72
C PHE A 122 17.89 8.26 7.53
N LYS A 123 18.89 8.20 8.41
CA LYS A 123 20.11 8.99 8.31
C LYS A 123 21.32 8.09 8.08
N ILE A 124 22.30 8.60 7.38
CA ILE A 124 23.49 7.87 6.96
C ILE A 124 24.78 8.52 7.47
N GLY A 125 25.83 7.73 7.56
CA GLY A 125 27.19 8.22 7.82
C GLY A 125 27.63 9.18 6.72
N GLY A 126 28.21 10.32 7.13
CA GLY A 126 28.64 11.38 6.20
C GLY A 126 27.56 12.41 5.84
N ASP A 127 26.29 12.18 6.20
CA ASP A 127 25.20 13.15 6.05
C ASP A 127 24.21 13.05 7.21
N SER A 128 24.51 13.75 8.30
CA SER A 128 23.65 13.80 9.49
C SER A 128 22.51 14.81 9.38
N VAL A 129 22.54 15.69 8.39
CA VAL A 129 21.58 16.79 8.21
C VAL A 129 20.32 16.28 7.48
N ASN A 130 20.52 15.62 6.33
CA ASN A 130 19.41 15.21 5.49
C ASN A 130 18.79 13.89 5.95
N THR A 131 17.49 13.75 5.79
CA THR A 131 16.79 12.48 5.92
C THR A 131 16.71 11.83 4.55
N HIS A 132 17.25 10.63 4.43
CA HIS A 132 17.33 9.89 3.17
C HIS A 132 16.15 8.91 3.06
N TYR A 133 15.81 8.59 1.82
CA TYR A 133 14.75 7.66 1.42
C TYR A 133 15.25 6.80 0.27
N PHE A 134 14.64 5.64 0.09
CA PHE A 134 14.81 4.84 -1.12
C PHE A 134 13.58 4.91 -2.02
N ASP A 135 13.82 4.91 -3.32
CA ASP A 135 12.85 4.63 -4.38
C ASP A 135 13.49 3.80 -5.51
N ASP A 136 12.74 3.43 -6.52
CA ASP A 136 13.22 2.72 -7.70
C ASP A 136 13.17 3.59 -8.96
N ASP A 137 13.94 3.20 -9.99
CA ASP A 137 13.98 3.89 -11.28
C ASP A 137 13.13 3.23 -12.37
N GLY A 138 12.41 2.15 -12.03
CA GLY A 138 11.66 1.33 -12.99
C GLY A 138 12.52 0.51 -13.95
N LYS A 139 13.86 0.55 -13.83
CA LYS A 139 14.83 -0.18 -14.67
C LYS A 139 15.60 -1.26 -13.91
N GLY A 140 15.30 -1.44 -12.63
CA GLY A 140 15.96 -2.42 -11.77
C GLY A 140 16.94 -1.83 -10.78
N ASN A 141 17.13 -0.51 -10.73
CA ASN A 141 17.99 0.11 -9.73
C ASN A 141 17.16 0.66 -8.57
N LEU A 142 17.64 0.43 -7.35
CA LEU A 142 17.21 1.14 -6.15
C LEU A 142 18.03 2.43 -6.05
N ARG A 143 17.37 3.57 -5.86
CA ARG A 143 18.01 4.89 -5.74
C ARG A 143 17.85 5.40 -4.32
N ARG A 144 18.81 6.25 -3.88
CA ARG A 144 18.74 6.95 -2.62
C ARG A 144 18.69 8.46 -2.84
N TYR A 145 17.73 9.10 -2.20
CA TYR A 145 17.51 10.55 -2.30
C TYR A 145 17.19 11.15 -0.93
N TYR A 146 17.26 12.48 -0.84
CA TYR A 146 16.65 13.26 0.22
C TYR A 146 15.75 14.36 -0.38
N LEU A 147 14.92 14.99 0.44
CA LEU A 147 14.03 16.05 0.00
C LEU A 147 14.63 17.42 0.31
N SER A 148 14.66 18.31 -0.69
CA SER A 148 14.90 19.74 -0.55
C SER A 148 13.60 20.46 -0.87
N GLY A 149 12.84 20.84 0.17
CA GLY A 149 11.43 21.20 0.02
C GLY A 149 10.64 19.99 -0.49
N SER A 150 9.96 20.12 -1.64
CA SER A 150 9.24 19.04 -2.31
C SER A 150 10.06 18.33 -3.40
N THR A 151 11.30 18.77 -3.67
CA THR A 151 12.12 18.21 -4.74
C THR A 151 13.01 17.09 -4.24
N ARG A 152 13.04 15.96 -4.97
CA ARG A 152 13.95 14.84 -4.69
C ARG A 152 15.34 15.14 -5.22
N ILE A 153 16.33 15.05 -4.34
CA ILE A 153 17.75 15.20 -4.67
C ILE A 153 18.40 13.82 -4.55
N TYR A 154 18.66 13.20 -5.69
CA TYR A 154 19.29 11.91 -5.75
C TYR A 154 20.79 11.99 -5.41
N LYS A 155 21.21 11.21 -4.44
CA LYS A 155 22.61 11.09 -4.00
C LYS A 155 23.30 9.83 -4.49
N ASP A 156 22.49 8.82 -4.80
CA ASP A 156 22.97 7.52 -5.29
C ASP A 156 21.90 6.94 -6.22
N SER A 157 22.22 6.82 -7.49
CA SER A 157 21.31 6.27 -8.51
C SER A 157 21.36 4.74 -8.60
N ALA A 158 22.28 4.10 -7.88
CA ALA A 158 22.49 2.67 -7.87
C ALA A 158 22.76 2.16 -6.44
N ALA A 159 21.96 2.64 -5.48
CA ALA A 159 22.04 2.25 -4.07
C ALA A 159 21.67 0.78 -3.84
N GLY A 160 21.18 0.09 -4.85
CA GLY A 160 20.82 -1.32 -4.79
C GLY A 160 20.20 -1.81 -6.09
N ILE A 161 19.61 -3.02 -6.02
CA ILE A 161 18.96 -3.69 -7.16
C ILE A 161 17.54 -4.06 -6.76
N VAL A 162 16.60 -3.92 -7.71
CA VAL A 162 15.21 -4.31 -7.58
C VAL A 162 14.87 -5.36 -8.63
N ASN A 163 14.44 -6.52 -8.18
CA ASN A 163 13.87 -7.55 -9.04
C ASN A 163 12.35 -7.47 -8.98
N TYR A 164 11.73 -6.85 -9.98
CA TYR A 164 10.28 -6.65 -10.01
C TYR A 164 9.48 -7.96 -10.14
N SER A 165 10.04 -8.98 -10.77
CA SER A 165 9.33 -10.24 -10.97
C SER A 165 9.25 -11.10 -9.70
N THR A 166 10.20 -10.93 -8.78
CA THR A 166 10.25 -11.68 -7.51
C THR A 166 9.91 -10.82 -6.29
N GLY A 167 9.95 -9.49 -6.45
CA GLY A 167 9.82 -8.56 -5.32
C GLY A 167 11.05 -8.51 -4.41
N LEU A 168 12.20 -8.98 -4.89
CA LEU A 168 13.45 -8.95 -4.14
C LEU A 168 14.14 -7.60 -4.30
N ILE A 169 14.44 -6.95 -3.18
CA ILE A 169 15.16 -5.67 -3.10
C ILE A 169 16.48 -5.92 -2.40
N THR A 170 17.58 -5.72 -3.10
CA THR A 170 18.95 -5.81 -2.52
C THR A 170 19.50 -4.40 -2.36
N ILE A 171 19.95 -4.07 -1.15
CA ILE A 171 20.48 -2.76 -0.79
C ILE A 171 21.99 -2.90 -0.62
N ASN A 172 22.74 -2.08 -1.36
CA ASN A 172 24.19 -2.02 -1.27
C ASN A 172 24.62 -1.56 0.13
N ALA A 173 25.83 -1.90 0.51
CA ALA A 173 26.36 -1.57 1.83
C ALA A 173 26.41 -0.05 2.05
N PHE A 174 25.82 0.42 3.14
CA PHE A 174 25.87 1.80 3.59
C PHE A 174 25.97 1.88 5.12
N ILE A 175 26.37 3.03 5.65
CA ILE A 175 26.44 3.28 7.09
C ILE A 175 25.12 3.91 7.52
N LEU A 176 24.33 3.16 8.29
CA LEU A 176 23.11 3.68 8.92
C LEU A 176 23.44 4.29 10.27
N THR A 177 23.02 5.53 10.52
CA THR A 177 23.22 6.20 11.81
C THR A 177 21.95 6.29 12.65
N SER A 178 20.78 6.45 12.04
CA SER A 178 19.48 6.42 12.71
C SER A 178 18.34 6.22 11.70
N THR A 179 17.17 5.89 12.20
CA THR A 179 15.91 5.82 11.44
C THR A 179 14.92 6.83 12.01
N VAL A 180 13.91 7.19 11.21
CA VAL A 180 12.79 8.03 11.68
C VAL A 180 11.85 7.21 12.56
N ASN A 181 11.70 5.91 12.29
CA ASN A 181 10.88 5.02 13.10
C ASN A 181 11.53 4.81 14.47
N ALA A 182 10.73 4.90 15.54
CA ALA A 182 11.20 4.76 16.91
C ALA A 182 11.76 3.36 17.23
N ASP A 183 11.32 2.33 16.49
CA ASP A 183 11.77 0.95 16.64
C ASP A 183 13.03 0.61 15.80
N THR A 184 13.74 1.63 15.34
CA THR A 184 14.95 1.52 14.51
C THR A 184 14.74 0.76 13.20
N SER A 185 13.51 0.72 12.70
CA SER A 185 13.18 0.08 11.42
C SER A 185 13.13 1.06 10.25
N ILE A 186 13.21 0.52 9.03
CA ILE A 186 12.87 1.18 7.78
C ILE A 186 11.72 0.38 7.16
N ASP A 187 10.57 1.03 6.99
CA ASP A 187 9.42 0.40 6.33
C ASP A 187 9.56 0.58 4.82
N PHE A 188 9.53 -0.53 4.11
CA PHE A 188 9.45 -0.58 2.66
C PHE A 188 7.98 -0.76 2.27
N THR A 189 7.44 0.20 1.52
CA THR A 189 6.08 0.13 0.97
C THR A 189 6.17 0.03 -0.54
N VAL A 190 5.47 -0.95 -1.11
CA VAL A 190 5.52 -1.25 -2.56
C VAL A 190 4.13 -1.42 -3.14
N ILE A 191 4.01 -1.23 -4.46
CA ILE A 191 2.80 -1.58 -5.23
C ILE A 191 3.03 -2.97 -5.81
N PRO A 192 2.20 -3.98 -5.48
CA PRO A 192 2.30 -5.30 -6.07
C PRO A 192 1.84 -5.27 -7.54
N SER A 193 2.34 -6.22 -8.33
CA SER A 193 1.96 -6.40 -9.74
C SER A 193 0.52 -6.90 -9.92
N GLY A 194 0.03 -7.64 -8.94
CA GLY A 194 -1.34 -8.13 -8.88
C GLY A 194 -1.97 -7.80 -7.53
N ASN A 195 -3.30 -7.85 -7.47
CA ASN A 195 -4.02 -7.54 -6.24
C ASN A 195 -4.15 -8.75 -5.29
N ASP A 196 -3.88 -9.97 -5.75
CA ASP A 196 -3.80 -11.14 -4.88
C ASP A 196 -2.39 -11.23 -4.28
N VAL A 197 -2.28 -11.53 -3.00
CA VAL A 197 -1.02 -11.60 -2.26
C VAL A 197 -0.87 -12.98 -1.65
N VAL A 198 0.31 -13.58 -1.86
CA VAL A 198 0.64 -14.90 -1.33
C VAL A 198 1.79 -14.76 -0.33
N ALA A 199 1.67 -15.41 0.82
CA ALA A 199 2.78 -15.51 1.75
C ALA A 199 3.89 -16.40 1.16
N GLU A 200 5.15 -15.94 1.20
CA GLU A 200 6.28 -16.87 1.03
C GLU A 200 6.29 -17.86 2.19
N ARG A 201 6.82 -19.05 1.94
CA ARG A 201 6.89 -20.11 2.94
C ARG A 201 7.55 -19.62 4.23
N GLY A 202 6.79 -19.67 5.32
CA GLY A 202 7.24 -19.22 6.64
C GLY A 202 6.98 -17.75 6.95
N ASN A 203 6.38 -17.00 6.03
CA ASN A 203 5.95 -15.62 6.25
C ASN A 203 4.46 -15.59 6.63
N LEU A 204 4.07 -14.54 7.33
CA LEU A 204 2.68 -14.22 7.62
C LEU A 204 2.24 -13.03 6.77
N ILE A 205 0.97 -13.03 6.42
CA ILE A 205 0.29 -11.86 5.83
C ILE A 205 -0.67 -11.32 6.88
N ASP A 206 -0.72 -10.01 7.03
CA ASP A 206 -1.55 -9.31 7.99
C ASP A 206 -2.01 -7.98 7.38
N ILE A 207 -3.21 -7.53 7.68
CA ILE A 207 -3.67 -6.19 7.28
C ILE A 207 -3.20 -5.17 8.31
N SER A 208 -2.50 -4.13 7.84
CA SER A 208 -2.08 -3.03 8.71
C SER A 208 -3.27 -2.15 9.06
N MET A 209 -4.01 -2.49 10.12
CA MET A 209 -5.22 -1.75 10.50
C MET A 209 -4.96 -0.26 10.80
N ASP A 210 -3.75 0.11 11.21
CA ASP A 210 -3.35 1.51 11.42
C ASP A 210 -3.26 2.29 10.09
N ASP A 211 -2.99 1.60 8.99
CA ASP A 211 -2.84 2.16 7.64
C ASP A 211 -4.11 1.99 6.78
N VAL A 212 -5.16 1.32 7.27
CA VAL A 212 -6.43 1.19 6.55
C VAL A 212 -7.13 2.53 6.48
N LYS A 213 -7.36 3.00 5.26
CA LYS A 213 -8.08 4.25 4.95
C LYS A 213 -9.38 3.91 4.24
N VAL A 214 -10.49 4.34 4.82
CA VAL A 214 -11.82 4.17 4.24
C VAL A 214 -12.45 5.55 4.08
N THR A 215 -12.97 5.85 2.88
CA THR A 215 -13.72 7.07 2.58
C THR A 215 -15.09 6.69 2.06
N GLY A 216 -16.14 7.31 2.60
CA GLY A 216 -17.50 7.15 2.13
C GLY A 216 -17.89 8.32 1.22
N GLU A 217 -18.42 8.01 0.03
CA GLU A 217 -18.94 8.97 -0.94
C GLU A 217 -20.36 8.61 -1.33
N VAL A 218 -21.22 9.64 -1.50
CA VAL A 218 -22.57 9.43 -2.01
C VAL A 218 -22.49 9.00 -3.47
N ASP A 219 -23.22 7.94 -3.83
CA ASP A 219 -23.38 7.57 -5.23
C ASP A 219 -24.38 8.52 -5.90
N THR A 220 -23.85 9.46 -6.69
CA THR A 220 -24.64 10.47 -7.39
C THR A 220 -25.53 9.90 -8.51
N ILE A 221 -25.18 8.72 -9.03
CA ILE A 221 -25.96 8.03 -10.06
C ILE A 221 -27.20 7.41 -9.45
N ALA A 222 -27.05 6.71 -8.34
CA ALA A 222 -28.16 6.04 -7.64
C ALA A 222 -29.06 7.02 -6.88
N SER A 223 -28.51 8.15 -6.39
CA SER A 223 -29.27 9.19 -5.69
C SER A 223 -30.08 10.10 -6.63
N GLY A 224 -29.89 9.99 -7.94
CA GLY A 224 -30.51 10.87 -8.92
C GLY A 224 -29.90 12.27 -9.03
N GLU A 225 -28.83 12.54 -8.28
CA GLU A 225 -28.07 13.80 -8.33
C GLU A 225 -26.91 13.73 -9.34
N SER A 226 -27.18 13.30 -10.56
CA SER A 226 -26.17 13.21 -11.60
C SER A 226 -25.81 14.59 -12.14
N SER A 227 -24.72 15.17 -11.69
CA SER A 227 -24.09 16.34 -12.32
C SER A 227 -22.95 16.00 -13.29
N ALA A 228 -22.57 14.76 -13.45
CA ALA A 228 -21.38 14.36 -14.21
C ALA A 228 -21.57 13.10 -15.08
N GLY A 229 -22.74 12.83 -15.55
CA GLY A 229 -23.02 11.75 -16.49
C GLY A 229 -24.01 12.21 -17.53
N VAL A 230 -24.00 11.60 -18.70
CA VAL A 230 -24.96 11.85 -19.76
C VAL A 230 -26.36 11.80 -19.18
N GLY A 231 -26.96 12.96 -18.93
CA GLY A 231 -28.32 13.09 -18.44
C GLY A 231 -29.27 12.55 -19.50
N TYR A 232 -29.83 11.38 -19.30
CA TYR A 232 -31.00 10.96 -20.02
C TYR A 232 -32.19 11.75 -19.48
N THR A 233 -32.51 12.87 -20.09
CA THR A 233 -33.83 13.50 -19.92
C THR A 233 -34.84 12.65 -20.70
N SER A 234 -35.60 11.82 -20.00
CA SER A 234 -36.82 11.24 -20.60
C SER A 234 -37.86 12.35 -20.71
N THR A 235 -37.99 12.97 -21.87
CA THR A 235 -39.16 13.76 -22.22
C THR A 235 -40.30 12.79 -22.50
N SER A 236 -41.20 12.60 -21.53
CA SER A 236 -42.49 11.99 -21.80
C SER A 236 -43.32 13.01 -22.58
N THR A 237 -43.37 12.89 -23.89
CA THR A 237 -44.40 13.53 -24.71
C THR A 237 -45.69 12.74 -24.53
N SER A 238 -46.58 13.19 -23.67
CA SER A 238 -47.98 12.78 -23.75
C SER A 238 -48.58 13.48 -24.96
N SER A 239 -48.81 12.73 -26.04
CA SER A 239 -49.68 13.15 -27.15
C SER A 239 -51.09 12.71 -26.83
N TYR A 240 -51.98 13.66 -26.84
CA TYR A 240 -53.41 13.43 -26.97
C TYR A 240 -53.73 13.10 -28.42
#